data_8ac77c04c6d92d08c1bf98930da13ee0
#
_entry.id   8ac77c04c6d92d08c1bf98930da13ee0
#
_cell.length_a   1.000
_cell.length_b   1.000
_cell.length_c   1.000
_cell.angle_alpha   90.00
_cell.angle_beta   90.00
_cell.angle_gamma   90.00
#
_symmetry.space_group_name_H-M   'P 1'
#
loop_
_entity.id
_entity.type
_entity.pdbx_description
1 polymer ?
#
loop_
_entity_poly.entity_id
_entity_poly.type
_entity_poly.pdbx_seq_one_letter_code
_entity_poly.pdbx_strand_id
1 'polypeptide(L)'
;MSSKALDRARNRSVKTCTQCKQVKLRCDSRDRFPAPCTRCQTRDLQCVIDSAFRRTPARKRIEEMAKELEALKTSRHDAVHSHTESPNELDTTQDSPDHPLNLTGTATLDLSGLERNDYELDDCVINSDTVIEIFQLFCVHFYPHLPILNPTISISSLYDLSPILFWTIVAITTARPIIASYESIIATLREPFVHYFRNEILDAPLPLQTIQAITYLTMFPLTLESQTEDPSWLYSGVAVNAAMYMGLHRAKPAPSLRSIGVYAGSPRARAHTWLGCFVASTSLAKHVGVTAPIKSLTDLAAIEYMLRTYPLPPEFAYEVMVHHTLAKFFSIIVENSEENVSHSLIGIIDAELDSLRTRFPTPWTTRTEMAYLTAKILLYTTVILRLQSDRSAREILMRKALTVAVRIAYLTNQGLAYRSTEFPNLRPQDLGNTLPKNYYRTLILSTAFLIRFFVLNVNAQPEEQELARNHVALAQRYLTLSGEDPQDERVRGAILFDVLCKQAPIDLETAKLKVDDRMAASLWYDAISMGHVLRNRPVEVEEASPRAAGEDSTAGQEIGGETATQDALSYEPGVMDFGAMDFSLPEDLWGDSIWGMFDPIAPSTHPGTGEGQF
;
A
#
# COMPACT_ATOMS: atom_id res chain seq x y z
N MET A 1 -3.88 82.61 -0.03
CA MET A 1 -3.40 81.22 -0.22
C MET A 1 -4.59 80.28 -0.05
N SER A 2 -5.06 79.59 -0.91
CA SER A 2 -4.94 79.36 -2.30
C SER A 2 -6.03 78.35 -2.64
N SER A 3 -7.03 78.76 -3.42
CA SER A 3 -8.14 77.89 -3.90
C SER A 3 -7.65 76.66 -4.71
N LYS A 4 -6.41 76.66 -5.13
CA LYS A 4 -5.79 75.53 -5.87
C LYS A 4 -5.49 74.31 -5.04
N ALA A 5 -5.42 74.38 -3.70
CA ALA A 5 -5.16 73.23 -2.83
C ALA A 5 -6.44 72.43 -2.53
N LEU A 6 -7.59 73.08 -2.47
CA LEU A 6 -8.90 72.44 -2.27
C LEU A 6 -9.42 71.74 -3.52
N ASP A 7 -9.13 72.24 -4.71
CA ASP A 7 -9.46 71.56 -5.97
C ASP A 7 -8.61 70.31 -6.23
N ARG A 8 -7.33 70.27 -5.76
CA ARG A 8 -6.48 69.07 -5.79
C ARG A 8 -6.94 67.97 -4.84
N ALA A 9 -7.53 68.33 -3.71
CA ALA A 9 -8.05 67.33 -2.75
C ALA A 9 -9.40 66.74 -3.22
N ARG A 10 -10.26 67.52 -3.83
CA ARG A 10 -11.53 67.05 -4.41
C ARG A 10 -11.35 66.16 -5.64
N ASN A 11 -10.31 66.35 -6.41
CA ASN A 11 -10.03 65.58 -7.63
C ASN A 11 -9.32 64.24 -7.38
N ARG A 12 -8.91 63.94 -6.14
CA ARG A 12 -8.25 62.69 -5.76
C ARG A 12 -9.20 61.51 -5.47
N SER A 13 -10.52 61.77 -5.27
CA SER A 13 -11.42 60.73 -4.77
C SER A 13 -12.18 59.94 -5.86
N VAL A 14 -12.05 60.25 -7.18
CA VAL A 14 -13.02 59.81 -8.20
C VAL A 14 -12.38 59.08 -9.37
N LYS A 15 -11.27 58.34 -9.23
CA LYS A 15 -10.62 57.76 -10.41
C LYS A 15 -10.10 56.35 -10.27
N THR A 16 -10.77 55.51 -9.48
CA THR A 16 -10.53 54.08 -9.45
C THR A 16 -11.79 53.34 -9.97
N CYS A 17 -11.70 52.44 -10.93
CA CYS A 17 -12.83 51.69 -11.41
C CYS A 17 -13.48 50.85 -10.32
N THR A 18 -14.74 50.50 -10.45
CA THR A 18 -15.54 49.74 -9.49
C THR A 18 -14.90 48.40 -9.14
N GLN A 19 -14.37 47.69 -10.14
CA GLN A 19 -13.71 46.40 -9.98
C GLN A 19 -12.43 46.48 -9.13
N CYS A 20 -11.55 47.45 -9.38
CA CYS A 20 -10.34 47.66 -8.62
C CYS A 20 -10.63 48.20 -7.21
N LYS A 21 -11.66 49.06 -7.08
CA LYS A 21 -12.12 49.59 -5.77
C LYS A 21 -12.69 48.48 -4.89
N GLN A 22 -13.42 47.50 -5.47
CA GLN A 22 -13.99 46.38 -4.74
C GLN A 22 -12.89 45.48 -4.10
N VAL A 23 -11.78 45.23 -4.81
CA VAL A 23 -10.71 44.35 -4.37
C VAL A 23 -9.51 45.07 -3.74
N LYS A 24 -9.57 46.40 -3.57
CA LYS A 24 -8.50 47.27 -2.99
C LYS A 24 -7.16 47.21 -3.73
N LEU A 25 -7.17 47.03 -5.05
CA LEU A 25 -5.96 47.03 -5.86
C LEU A 25 -5.73 48.39 -6.54
N ARG A 26 -4.46 48.69 -6.86
CA ARG A 26 -4.09 49.86 -7.64
C ARG A 26 -4.77 49.84 -9.01
N CYS A 27 -5.23 51.00 -9.46
CA CYS A 27 -5.95 51.13 -10.72
C CYS A 27 -5.36 52.33 -11.50
N ASP A 28 -4.99 52.07 -12.72
CA ASP A 28 -4.45 53.05 -13.70
C ASP A 28 -5.52 53.59 -14.65
N SER A 29 -6.81 53.44 -14.32
CA SER A 29 -7.90 53.91 -15.17
C SER A 29 -7.87 55.42 -15.41
N ARG A 30 -7.20 56.19 -14.48
CA ARG A 30 -7.03 57.63 -14.65
C ARG A 30 -6.19 58.02 -15.88
N ASP A 31 -5.14 57.24 -16.10
CA ASP A 31 -4.15 57.54 -17.11
C ASP A 31 -4.51 56.92 -18.48
N ARG A 32 -5.43 55.96 -18.47
CA ARG A 32 -5.85 55.21 -19.65
C ARG A 32 -7.28 55.54 -20.16
N PHE A 33 -8.03 56.35 -19.43
CA PHE A 33 -9.39 56.67 -19.87
C PHE A 33 -9.38 57.35 -21.28
N PRO A 34 -10.28 56.94 -22.21
CA PRO A 34 -11.47 56.07 -22.09
C PRO A 34 -11.21 54.55 -22.16
N ALA A 35 -9.97 54.08 -22.38
CA ALA A 35 -9.65 52.66 -22.40
C ALA A 35 -9.77 52.04 -21.01
N PRO A 36 -10.06 50.72 -20.91
CA PRO A 36 -10.05 49.99 -19.63
C PRO A 36 -8.70 50.06 -18.92
N CYS A 37 -8.69 50.02 -17.59
CA CYS A 37 -7.45 49.89 -16.82
C CYS A 37 -6.74 48.56 -17.15
N THR A 38 -5.42 48.54 -17.01
CA THR A 38 -4.59 47.38 -17.37
C THR A 38 -5.11 46.08 -16.75
N ARG A 39 -5.48 46.10 -15.46
CA ARG A 39 -6.02 44.91 -14.80
C ARG A 39 -7.37 44.43 -15.37
N CYS A 40 -8.29 45.35 -15.66
CA CYS A 40 -9.59 44.97 -16.21
C CYS A 40 -9.43 44.44 -17.64
N GLN A 41 -8.55 45.04 -18.42
CA GLN A 41 -8.24 44.57 -19.78
C GLN A 41 -7.63 43.17 -19.79
N THR A 42 -6.64 42.89 -18.91
CA THR A 42 -6.00 41.56 -18.86
C THR A 42 -6.91 40.45 -18.31
N ARG A 43 -7.98 40.81 -17.59
CA ARG A 43 -8.93 39.85 -16.99
C ARG A 43 -10.31 39.85 -17.64
N ASP A 44 -10.44 40.53 -18.76
CA ASP A 44 -11.70 40.69 -19.50
C ASP A 44 -12.88 41.13 -18.62
N LEU A 45 -12.61 42.14 -17.73
CA LEU A 45 -13.61 42.67 -16.81
C LEU A 45 -14.13 44.01 -17.29
N GLN A 46 -15.41 44.24 -17.12
CA GLN A 46 -16.01 45.52 -17.44
C GLN A 46 -15.45 46.63 -16.55
N CYS A 47 -14.72 47.60 -17.13
CA CYS A 47 -14.07 48.67 -16.40
C CYS A 47 -14.98 49.93 -16.35
N VAL A 48 -15.77 50.06 -15.28
CA VAL A 48 -16.70 51.18 -15.08
C VAL A 48 -16.19 52.02 -13.92
N ILE A 49 -16.23 53.38 -14.11
CA ILE A 49 -15.91 54.33 -13.04
C ILE A 49 -17.25 54.91 -12.55
N ASP A 50 -17.64 54.50 -11.33
CA ASP A 50 -18.85 54.98 -10.64
C ASP A 50 -18.46 55.68 -9.35
N SER A 51 -18.82 56.96 -9.25
CA SER A 51 -18.56 57.78 -8.05
C SER A 51 -19.44 57.39 -6.87
N ALA A 52 -20.62 56.84 -7.14
CA ALA A 52 -21.57 56.39 -6.11
C ALA A 52 -21.23 54.97 -5.58
N PHE A 53 -20.40 54.22 -6.27
CA PHE A 53 -20.05 52.86 -5.88
C PHE A 53 -19.44 52.83 -4.48
N ARG A 54 -20.06 52.06 -3.57
CA ARG A 54 -19.52 51.73 -2.24
C ARG A 54 -19.15 50.26 -2.19
N ARG A 55 -18.01 49.95 -1.62
CA ARG A 55 -17.49 48.58 -1.47
C ARG A 55 -18.42 47.76 -0.57
N THR A 56 -18.85 46.59 -1.04
CA THR A 56 -19.58 45.61 -0.21
C THR A 56 -18.59 44.87 0.70
N PRO A 57 -18.78 44.84 2.04
CA PRO A 57 -17.97 44.05 2.93
C PRO A 57 -18.04 42.54 2.57
N ALA A 58 -16.92 41.85 2.70
CA ALA A 58 -16.84 40.41 2.35
C ALA A 58 -17.90 39.55 3.07
N ARG A 59 -18.18 39.88 4.35
CA ARG A 59 -19.19 39.20 5.16
C ARG A 59 -20.60 39.33 4.58
N LYS A 60 -20.98 40.50 4.12
CA LYS A 60 -22.30 40.74 3.51
C LYS A 60 -22.45 40.02 2.17
N ARG A 61 -21.37 39.91 1.40
CA ARG A 61 -21.36 39.19 0.14
C ARG A 61 -21.48 37.67 0.34
N ILE A 62 -20.88 37.14 1.42
CA ILE A 62 -21.01 35.72 1.80
C ILE A 62 -22.46 35.43 2.23
N GLU A 63 -23.10 36.32 2.98
CA GLU A 63 -24.50 36.18 3.38
C GLU A 63 -25.46 36.27 2.19
N GLU A 64 -25.20 37.14 1.23
CA GLU A 64 -25.98 37.25 0.00
C GLU A 64 -25.84 35.99 -0.85
N MET A 65 -24.60 35.49 -1.04
CA MET A 65 -24.37 34.23 -1.76
C MET A 65 -24.98 33.00 -1.04
N ALA A 66 -24.97 32.98 0.28
CA ALA A 66 -25.63 31.93 1.05
C ALA A 66 -27.14 31.93 0.86
N LYS A 67 -27.77 33.13 0.83
CA LYS A 67 -29.21 33.27 0.54
C LYS A 67 -29.56 32.87 -0.89
N GLU A 68 -28.74 33.23 -1.88
CA GLU A 68 -28.94 32.80 -3.27
C GLU A 68 -28.81 31.28 -3.41
N LEU A 69 -27.88 30.66 -2.70
CA LEU A 69 -27.68 29.22 -2.67
C LEU A 69 -28.88 28.49 -2.03
N GLU A 70 -29.45 29.07 -0.99
CA GLU A 70 -30.64 28.55 -0.32
C GLU A 70 -31.90 28.69 -1.18
N ALA A 71 -32.04 29.83 -1.89
CA ALA A 71 -33.12 30.05 -2.84
C ALA A 71 -33.04 29.13 -4.06
N LEU A 72 -31.81 28.84 -4.55
CA LEU A 72 -31.60 27.84 -5.61
C LEU A 72 -31.86 26.41 -5.16
N LYS A 73 -31.60 26.08 -3.90
CA LYS A 73 -31.95 24.78 -3.32
C LYS A 73 -33.47 24.59 -3.21
N THR A 74 -34.19 25.61 -2.74
CA THR A 74 -35.66 25.58 -2.67
C THR A 74 -36.30 25.54 -4.05
N SER A 75 -35.87 26.33 -5.02
CA SER A 75 -36.35 26.27 -6.40
C SER A 75 -36.11 24.88 -7.05
N ARG A 76 -35.04 24.18 -6.66
CA ARG A 76 -34.76 22.82 -7.15
C ARG A 76 -35.67 21.78 -6.54
N HIS A 77 -36.14 22.01 -5.31
CA HIS A 77 -37.07 21.12 -4.62
C HIS A 77 -38.48 21.23 -5.23
N ASP A 78 -38.88 22.41 -5.63
CA ASP A 78 -40.18 22.66 -6.25
C ASP A 78 -40.23 22.23 -7.74
N ALA A 79 -39.09 22.21 -8.43
CA ALA A 79 -38.99 21.76 -9.83
C ALA A 79 -39.01 20.22 -10.00
N VAL A 80 -38.88 19.45 -8.92
CA VAL A 80 -38.96 17.98 -8.96
C VAL A 80 -40.40 17.47 -9.00
N HIS A 81 -41.41 18.33 -8.74
CA HIS A 81 -42.82 17.91 -8.70
C HIS A 81 -43.66 18.29 -9.96
N SER A 82 -43.07 18.89 -10.99
CA SER A 82 -43.81 19.22 -12.22
C SER A 82 -42.92 19.09 -13.43
N HIS A 83 -42.80 17.93 -14.01
CA HIS A 83 -42.67 17.71 -15.45
C HIS A 83 -42.75 16.21 -15.77
N THR A 84 -43.93 15.83 -16.19
CA THR A 84 -44.22 14.63 -16.95
C THR A 84 -43.83 14.87 -18.42
N GLU A 85 -43.17 13.88 -19.02
CA GLU A 85 -43.05 13.58 -20.46
C GLU A 85 -42.18 14.45 -21.36
N SER A 86 -41.05 13.89 -21.81
CA SER A 86 -40.79 13.59 -23.23
C SER A 86 -39.51 12.74 -23.40
N PRO A 87 -39.48 11.82 -24.40
CA PRO A 87 -38.50 10.76 -24.48
C PRO A 87 -37.38 11.11 -25.44
N ASN A 88 -36.15 10.91 -25.03
CA ASN A 88 -34.99 10.50 -25.81
C ASN A 88 -33.70 10.85 -25.09
N GLU A 89 -33.22 9.93 -24.26
CA GLU A 89 -31.80 9.72 -24.05
C GLU A 89 -31.62 8.28 -23.63
N LEU A 90 -30.98 7.51 -24.49
CA LEU A 90 -30.41 6.21 -24.16
C LEU A 90 -29.35 6.41 -23.07
N ASP A 91 -29.75 6.32 -21.82
CA ASP A 91 -28.85 6.16 -20.69
C ASP A 91 -29.40 5.04 -19.82
N THR A 92 -29.24 3.80 -20.34
CA THR A 92 -29.56 2.57 -19.65
C THR A 92 -28.30 1.97 -19.07
N THR A 93 -27.87 2.54 -17.95
CA THR A 93 -27.21 1.76 -16.92
C THR A 93 -27.89 2.11 -15.60
N GLN A 94 -28.83 1.25 -15.24
CA GLN A 94 -29.53 1.27 -13.98
C GLN A 94 -28.56 1.14 -12.83
N ASP A 95 -28.09 2.28 -12.27
CA ASP A 95 -27.74 2.34 -10.87
C ASP A 95 -29.05 2.36 -10.10
N SER A 96 -29.62 1.17 -9.87
CA SER A 96 -30.73 1.02 -8.92
C SER A 96 -30.22 1.41 -7.54
N PRO A 97 -30.84 2.43 -6.87
CA PRO A 97 -30.39 2.89 -5.56
C PRO A 97 -30.62 1.88 -4.41
N ASP A 98 -31.19 0.70 -4.68
CA ASP A 98 -31.72 -0.21 -3.66
C ASP A 98 -31.09 -1.60 -3.62
N HIS A 99 -29.85 -1.80 -4.10
CA HIS A 99 -29.15 -3.00 -3.68
C HIS A 99 -28.67 -2.80 -2.24
N PRO A 100 -29.10 -3.66 -1.28
CA PRO A 100 -28.58 -3.59 0.07
C PRO A 100 -27.07 -3.67 0.01
N LEU A 101 -26.40 -2.64 0.56
CA LEU A 101 -24.97 -2.59 0.70
C LEU A 101 -24.51 -3.90 1.32
N ASN A 102 -23.78 -4.72 0.58
CA ASN A 102 -23.19 -5.92 1.15
C ASN A 102 -22.04 -5.48 2.07
N LEU A 103 -22.38 -5.19 3.31
CA LEU A 103 -21.45 -4.76 4.36
C LEU A 103 -20.60 -5.93 4.88
N THR A 104 -20.87 -7.18 4.44
CA THR A 104 -20.11 -8.36 4.86
C THR A 104 -18.69 -8.37 4.30
N GLY A 105 -18.42 -7.55 3.29
CA GLY A 105 -17.08 -7.44 2.68
C GLY A 105 -16.75 -8.52 1.65
N THR A 106 -17.61 -9.54 1.45
CA THR A 106 -17.45 -10.57 0.42
C THR A 106 -18.24 -10.20 -0.83
N ALA A 107 -17.83 -10.70 -2.00
CA ALA A 107 -18.60 -10.61 -3.23
C ALA A 107 -19.47 -11.86 -3.41
N THR A 108 -20.48 -11.74 -4.27
CA THR A 108 -21.34 -12.87 -4.69
C THR A 108 -21.16 -13.11 -6.19
N LEU A 109 -21.20 -14.37 -6.61
CA LEU A 109 -21.16 -14.73 -8.02
C LEU A 109 -22.55 -14.70 -8.62
N ASP A 110 -22.63 -14.11 -9.80
CA ASP A 110 -23.75 -14.26 -10.72
C ASP A 110 -23.38 -15.30 -11.79
N LEU A 111 -24.03 -16.44 -11.72
CA LEU A 111 -23.82 -17.57 -12.63
C LEU A 111 -24.77 -17.53 -13.85
N SER A 112 -25.54 -16.43 -14.01
CA SER A 112 -26.41 -16.26 -15.18
C SER A 112 -25.59 -16.09 -16.45
N GLY A 113 -26.03 -16.72 -17.55
CA GLY A 113 -25.34 -16.63 -18.84
C GLY A 113 -24.08 -17.48 -18.98
N LEU A 114 -23.83 -18.44 -18.09
CA LEU A 114 -22.76 -19.42 -18.19
C LEU A 114 -23.15 -20.51 -19.21
N GLU A 115 -23.04 -20.18 -20.50
CA GLU A 115 -23.27 -21.14 -21.60
C GLU A 115 -21.97 -21.77 -22.12
N ARG A 116 -20.81 -21.21 -21.70
CA ARG A 116 -19.48 -21.68 -22.15
C ARG A 116 -19.01 -22.86 -21.34
N ASN A 117 -18.41 -23.84 -22.01
CA ASN A 117 -17.77 -24.97 -21.34
C ASN A 117 -16.32 -24.66 -20.95
N ASP A 118 -15.63 -23.86 -21.75
CA ASP A 118 -14.20 -23.57 -21.61
C ASP A 118 -13.91 -22.06 -21.80
N TYR A 119 -12.84 -21.61 -21.17
CA TYR A 119 -12.29 -20.26 -21.25
C TYR A 119 -10.84 -20.36 -21.72
N GLU A 120 -10.46 -19.56 -22.72
CA GLU A 120 -9.19 -19.70 -23.44
C GLU A 120 -8.40 -18.40 -23.43
N LEU A 121 -7.08 -18.51 -23.19
CA LEU A 121 -6.09 -17.47 -23.42
C LEU A 121 -4.84 -18.12 -24.01
N ASP A 122 -4.60 -17.90 -25.29
CA ASP A 122 -3.57 -18.59 -26.06
C ASP A 122 -3.66 -20.13 -25.86
N ASP A 123 -2.60 -20.75 -25.37
CA ASP A 123 -2.55 -22.20 -25.12
C ASP A 123 -3.19 -22.63 -23.77
N CYS A 124 -3.62 -21.69 -22.96
CA CYS A 124 -4.24 -21.99 -21.67
C CYS A 124 -5.75 -22.15 -21.83
N VAL A 125 -6.28 -23.33 -21.53
CA VAL A 125 -7.71 -23.65 -21.56
C VAL A 125 -8.15 -24.10 -20.18
N ILE A 126 -9.20 -23.45 -19.63
CA ILE A 126 -9.75 -23.74 -18.29
C ILE A 126 -11.24 -24.04 -18.45
N ASN A 127 -11.69 -25.16 -17.89
CA ASN A 127 -13.10 -25.50 -17.93
C ASN A 127 -13.95 -24.63 -17.01
N SER A 128 -15.24 -24.53 -17.30
CA SER A 128 -16.19 -23.66 -16.59
C SER A 128 -16.28 -23.96 -15.10
N ASP A 129 -16.28 -25.23 -14.69
CA ASP A 129 -16.39 -25.60 -13.26
C ASP A 129 -15.20 -25.10 -12.46
N THR A 130 -13.99 -25.23 -13.03
CA THR A 130 -12.76 -24.71 -12.42
C THR A 130 -12.76 -23.18 -12.35
N VAL A 131 -13.25 -22.50 -13.37
CA VAL A 131 -13.39 -21.02 -13.35
C VAL A 131 -14.37 -20.59 -12.26
N ILE A 132 -15.49 -21.29 -12.09
CA ILE A 132 -16.44 -21.02 -11.01
C ILE A 132 -15.77 -21.17 -9.64
N GLU A 133 -14.99 -22.23 -9.42
CA GLU A 133 -14.26 -22.47 -8.18
C GLU A 133 -13.25 -21.35 -7.90
N ILE A 134 -12.46 -20.96 -8.92
CA ILE A 134 -11.50 -19.84 -8.83
C ILE A 134 -12.20 -18.53 -8.42
N PHE A 135 -13.32 -18.21 -9.08
CA PHE A 135 -14.06 -16.99 -8.78
C PHE A 135 -14.76 -17.03 -7.42
N GLN A 136 -15.23 -18.18 -6.96
CA GLN A 136 -15.75 -18.36 -5.61
C GLN A 136 -14.66 -18.08 -4.58
N LEU A 137 -13.47 -18.66 -4.76
CA LEU A 137 -12.32 -18.43 -3.89
C LEU A 137 -11.91 -16.95 -3.88
N PHE A 138 -11.90 -16.30 -5.05
CA PHE A 138 -11.65 -14.87 -5.17
C PHE A 138 -12.67 -14.03 -4.39
N CYS A 139 -13.95 -14.29 -4.55
CA CYS A 139 -15.02 -13.53 -3.89
C CYS A 139 -14.94 -13.58 -2.37
N VAL A 140 -14.53 -14.73 -1.81
CA VAL A 140 -14.47 -14.95 -0.36
C VAL A 140 -13.15 -14.46 0.23
N HIS A 141 -12.02 -14.67 -0.44
CA HIS A 141 -10.71 -14.49 0.18
C HIS A 141 -9.86 -13.35 -0.39
N PHE A 142 -10.06 -12.93 -1.64
CA PHE A 142 -9.29 -11.85 -2.26
C PHE A 142 -10.07 -10.53 -2.30
N TYR A 143 -11.32 -10.60 -2.75
CA TYR A 143 -12.18 -9.42 -2.86
C TYR A 143 -12.29 -8.60 -1.57
N PRO A 144 -12.42 -9.18 -0.36
CA PRO A 144 -12.54 -8.40 0.86
C PRO A 144 -11.37 -7.45 1.11
N HIS A 145 -10.18 -7.82 0.65
CA HIS A 145 -8.98 -6.99 0.82
C HIS A 145 -8.92 -5.79 -0.11
N LEU A 146 -9.65 -5.84 -1.23
CA LEU A 146 -9.70 -4.75 -2.21
C LEU A 146 -11.09 -4.70 -2.87
N PRO A 147 -12.16 -4.30 -2.16
CA PRO A 147 -13.54 -4.35 -2.64
C PRO A 147 -13.87 -3.20 -3.60
N ILE A 148 -13.16 -3.14 -4.73
CA ILE A 148 -13.28 -2.07 -5.74
C ILE A 148 -14.17 -2.45 -6.93
N LEU A 149 -14.52 -3.73 -7.06
CA LEU A 149 -15.44 -4.22 -8.07
C LEU A 149 -16.89 -4.12 -7.59
N ASN A 150 -17.82 -4.34 -8.50
CA ASN A 150 -19.21 -4.59 -8.12
C ASN A 150 -19.26 -5.81 -7.18
N PRO A 151 -19.97 -5.75 -6.05
CA PRO A 151 -20.09 -6.90 -5.16
C PRO A 151 -20.82 -8.11 -5.79
N THR A 152 -21.55 -7.92 -6.88
CA THR A 152 -22.07 -9.02 -7.72
C THR A 152 -21.18 -9.16 -8.95
N ILE A 153 -20.45 -10.27 -9.06
CA ILE A 153 -19.49 -10.54 -10.12
C ILE A 153 -20.10 -11.54 -11.10
N SER A 154 -20.27 -11.14 -12.35
CA SER A 154 -20.71 -12.01 -13.43
C SER A 154 -19.49 -12.49 -14.24
N ILE A 155 -19.23 -13.80 -14.23
CA ILE A 155 -18.10 -14.42 -14.93
C ILE A 155 -18.21 -14.18 -16.44
N SER A 156 -19.37 -14.44 -17.02
CA SER A 156 -19.64 -14.27 -18.44
C SER A 156 -19.40 -12.82 -18.88
N SER A 157 -19.96 -11.85 -18.12
CA SER A 157 -19.80 -10.43 -18.42
C SER A 157 -18.35 -9.96 -18.33
N LEU A 158 -17.56 -10.47 -17.36
CA LEU A 158 -16.15 -10.12 -17.26
C LEU A 158 -15.33 -10.69 -18.41
N TYR A 159 -15.56 -11.94 -18.80
CA TYR A 159 -14.85 -12.54 -19.91
C TYR A 159 -15.10 -11.82 -21.24
N ASP A 160 -16.38 -11.49 -21.52
CA ASP A 160 -16.78 -10.89 -22.78
C ASP A 160 -16.45 -9.39 -22.87
N LEU A 161 -16.57 -8.63 -21.77
CA LEU A 161 -16.43 -7.15 -21.78
C LEU A 161 -15.12 -6.64 -21.18
N SER A 162 -14.44 -7.44 -20.38
CA SER A 162 -13.23 -7.03 -19.64
C SER A 162 -12.28 -8.20 -19.44
N PRO A 163 -11.81 -8.84 -20.52
CA PRO A 163 -10.99 -10.06 -20.41
C PRO A 163 -9.71 -9.84 -19.59
N ILE A 164 -9.13 -8.64 -19.61
CA ILE A 164 -7.97 -8.33 -18.78
C ILE A 164 -8.27 -8.49 -17.27
N LEU A 165 -9.43 -8.06 -16.82
CA LEU A 165 -9.83 -8.18 -15.41
C LEU A 165 -10.18 -9.65 -15.08
N PHE A 166 -10.86 -10.36 -15.98
CA PHE A 166 -11.14 -11.77 -15.85
C PHE A 166 -9.84 -12.58 -15.65
N TRP A 167 -8.90 -12.46 -16.57
CA TRP A 167 -7.64 -13.18 -16.51
C TRP A 167 -6.75 -12.72 -15.35
N THR A 168 -6.84 -11.47 -14.92
CA THR A 168 -6.16 -11.01 -13.70
C THR A 168 -6.69 -11.74 -12.48
N ILE A 169 -8.02 -11.87 -12.33
CA ILE A 169 -8.63 -12.63 -11.22
C ILE A 169 -8.16 -14.09 -11.24
N VAL A 170 -8.21 -14.72 -12.41
CA VAL A 170 -7.72 -16.10 -12.56
C VAL A 170 -6.25 -16.22 -12.17
N ALA A 171 -5.40 -15.33 -12.71
CA ALA A 171 -3.96 -15.38 -12.49
C ALA A 171 -3.58 -15.16 -11.01
N ILE A 172 -4.16 -14.15 -10.33
CA ILE A 172 -3.81 -13.88 -8.91
C ILE A 172 -4.31 -14.97 -7.97
N THR A 173 -5.43 -15.63 -8.31
CA THR A 173 -6.01 -16.68 -7.47
C THR A 173 -5.25 -17.99 -7.64
N THR A 174 -4.79 -18.31 -8.85
CA THR A 174 -4.06 -19.56 -9.16
C THR A 174 -2.55 -19.45 -8.96
N ALA A 175 -1.98 -18.24 -8.92
CA ALA A 175 -0.53 -18.02 -8.76
C ALA A 175 0.04 -18.53 -7.42
N ARG A 176 -0.80 -18.93 -6.49
CA ARG A 176 -0.39 -19.31 -5.14
C ARG A 176 -0.86 -20.73 -4.81
N PRO A 177 -0.07 -21.50 -4.05
CA PRO A 177 -0.39 -22.89 -3.75
C PRO A 177 -1.52 -22.97 -2.71
N ILE A 178 -2.74 -22.65 -3.11
CA ILE A 178 -3.94 -22.75 -2.27
C ILE A 178 -4.61 -24.09 -2.51
N ILE A 179 -4.75 -24.48 -3.78
CA ILE A 179 -5.32 -25.75 -4.24
C ILE A 179 -4.31 -26.40 -5.20
N ALA A 180 -4.03 -27.67 -5.01
CA ALA A 180 -2.98 -28.38 -5.77
C ALA A 180 -3.20 -28.35 -7.30
N SER A 181 -4.46 -28.38 -7.77
CA SER A 181 -4.78 -28.30 -9.20
C SER A 181 -4.40 -26.96 -9.85
N TYR A 182 -4.25 -25.89 -9.06
CA TYR A 182 -3.93 -24.55 -9.58
C TYR A 182 -2.50 -24.42 -10.09
N GLU A 183 -1.59 -25.28 -9.62
CA GLU A 183 -0.19 -25.29 -10.07
C GLU A 183 -0.08 -25.56 -11.58
N SER A 184 -0.86 -26.50 -12.10
CA SER A 184 -0.90 -26.79 -13.55
C SER A 184 -1.49 -25.63 -14.35
N ILE A 185 -2.50 -24.93 -13.80
CA ILE A 185 -3.14 -23.78 -14.46
C ILE A 185 -2.16 -22.61 -14.55
N ILE A 186 -1.53 -22.24 -13.44
CA ILE A 186 -0.61 -21.10 -13.46
C ILE A 186 0.63 -21.37 -14.30
N ALA A 187 1.08 -22.63 -14.38
CA ALA A 187 2.22 -23.02 -15.23
C ALA A 187 1.96 -22.72 -16.72
N THR A 188 0.73 -22.94 -17.20
CA THR A 188 0.35 -22.65 -18.60
C THR A 188 -0.12 -21.21 -18.80
N LEU A 189 -0.75 -20.60 -17.79
CA LEU A 189 -1.34 -19.27 -17.88
C LEU A 189 -0.31 -18.13 -17.74
N ARG A 190 0.75 -18.31 -16.95
CA ARG A 190 1.66 -17.23 -16.54
C ARG A 190 2.22 -16.42 -17.71
N GLU A 191 2.81 -17.11 -18.68
CA GLU A 191 3.50 -16.45 -19.80
C GLU A 191 2.51 -15.74 -20.74
N PRO A 192 1.43 -16.40 -21.22
CA PRO A 192 0.38 -15.75 -22.01
C PRO A 192 -0.25 -14.56 -21.28
N PHE A 193 -0.57 -14.71 -20.00
CA PHE A 193 -1.17 -13.63 -19.21
C PHE A 193 -0.24 -12.42 -19.08
N VAL A 194 1.03 -12.62 -18.74
CA VAL A 194 1.99 -11.51 -18.60
C VAL A 194 2.19 -10.78 -19.91
N HIS A 195 2.26 -11.50 -21.03
CA HIS A 195 2.36 -10.91 -22.36
C HIS A 195 1.10 -10.09 -22.70
N TYR A 196 -0.07 -10.69 -22.55
CA TYR A 196 -1.37 -10.04 -22.77
C TYR A 196 -1.51 -8.79 -21.90
N PHE A 197 -1.27 -8.93 -20.58
CA PHE A 197 -1.40 -7.84 -19.62
C PHE A 197 -0.48 -6.65 -19.94
N ARG A 198 0.78 -6.91 -20.30
CA ARG A 198 1.74 -5.84 -20.65
C ARG A 198 1.33 -5.05 -21.89
N ASN A 199 0.70 -5.69 -22.85
CA ASN A 199 0.20 -5.02 -24.04
C ASN A 199 -1.02 -4.14 -23.71
N GLU A 200 -1.99 -4.65 -22.96
CA GLU A 200 -3.21 -3.96 -22.61
C GLU A 200 -3.00 -2.72 -21.74
N ILE A 201 -2.03 -2.76 -20.81
CA ILE A 201 -1.78 -1.61 -19.90
C ILE A 201 -1.11 -0.42 -20.58
N LEU A 202 -0.64 -0.56 -21.80
CA LEU A 202 -0.04 0.51 -22.60
C LEU A 202 -0.99 1.07 -23.67
N ASP A 203 -2.15 0.46 -23.85
CA ASP A 203 -3.15 0.91 -24.84
C ASP A 203 -4.09 1.95 -24.21
N ALA A 204 -3.76 3.22 -24.43
CA ALA A 204 -4.50 4.34 -23.86
C ALA A 204 -5.69 4.78 -24.75
N PRO A 205 -6.81 5.23 -24.14
CA PRO A 205 -7.07 5.44 -22.71
C PRO A 205 -7.47 4.16 -22.00
N LEU A 206 -6.90 3.91 -20.81
CA LEU A 206 -7.19 2.68 -20.06
C LEU A 206 -8.64 2.67 -19.55
N PRO A 207 -9.43 1.63 -19.86
CA PRO A 207 -10.74 1.42 -19.25
C PRO A 207 -10.69 1.29 -17.74
N LEU A 208 -11.82 1.54 -17.06
CA LEU A 208 -11.90 1.40 -15.60
C LEU A 208 -11.47 0.00 -15.12
N GLN A 209 -11.91 -1.03 -15.83
CA GLN A 209 -11.62 -2.42 -15.51
C GLN A 209 -10.13 -2.75 -15.63
N THR A 210 -9.42 -2.17 -16.59
CA THR A 210 -7.97 -2.29 -16.72
C THR A 210 -7.26 -1.67 -15.52
N ILE A 211 -7.70 -0.48 -15.06
CA ILE A 211 -7.16 0.16 -13.85
C ILE A 211 -7.41 -0.72 -12.62
N GLN A 212 -8.58 -1.34 -12.52
CA GLN A 212 -8.91 -2.29 -11.44
C GLN A 212 -8.00 -3.53 -11.49
N ALA A 213 -7.79 -4.11 -12.68
CA ALA A 213 -6.90 -5.25 -12.89
C ALA A 213 -5.45 -4.94 -12.44
N ILE A 214 -4.92 -3.79 -12.86
CA ILE A 214 -3.59 -3.32 -12.45
C ILE A 214 -3.52 -3.16 -10.92
N THR A 215 -4.57 -2.61 -10.30
CA THR A 215 -4.62 -2.39 -8.85
C THR A 215 -4.64 -3.71 -8.09
N TYR A 216 -5.40 -4.71 -8.56
CA TYR A 216 -5.37 -6.07 -8.00
C TYR A 216 -3.99 -6.70 -8.12
N LEU A 217 -3.37 -6.64 -9.31
CA LEU A 217 -2.05 -7.23 -9.52
C LEU A 217 -0.95 -6.52 -8.70
N THR A 218 -1.12 -5.23 -8.38
CA THR A 218 -0.22 -4.51 -7.46
C THR A 218 -0.34 -5.03 -6.01
N MET A 219 -1.54 -5.37 -5.56
CA MET A 219 -1.78 -5.90 -4.21
C MET A 219 -1.46 -7.39 -4.09
N PHE A 220 -1.70 -8.14 -5.16
CA PHE A 220 -1.50 -9.58 -5.26
C PHE A 220 -0.56 -9.91 -6.44
N PRO A 221 0.72 -9.50 -6.40
CA PRO A 221 1.64 -9.78 -7.49
C PRO A 221 1.82 -11.30 -7.67
N LEU A 222 2.09 -11.69 -8.90
CA LEU A 222 2.47 -13.06 -9.20
C LEU A 222 3.75 -13.42 -8.45
N THR A 223 3.93 -14.72 -8.16
CA THR A 223 5.19 -15.22 -7.57
C THR A 223 6.34 -14.96 -8.54
N LEU A 224 7.49 -14.53 -8.02
CA LEU A 224 8.67 -14.14 -8.79
C LEU A 224 9.91 -14.81 -8.22
N GLU A 225 10.81 -15.17 -9.08
CA GLU A 225 12.10 -15.74 -8.68
C GLU A 225 12.98 -14.71 -7.95
N SER A 226 12.87 -13.45 -8.37
CA SER A 226 13.62 -12.35 -7.76
C SER A 226 12.71 -11.19 -7.38
N GLN A 227 13.03 -10.54 -6.24
CA GLN A 227 12.36 -9.31 -5.81
C GLN A 227 12.66 -8.14 -6.76
N THR A 228 13.77 -8.17 -7.49
CA THR A 228 14.16 -7.15 -8.48
C THR A 228 13.21 -7.13 -9.69
N GLU A 229 12.58 -8.25 -9.98
CA GLU A 229 11.64 -8.40 -11.09
C GLU A 229 10.21 -7.97 -10.75
N ASP A 230 9.94 -7.59 -9.49
CA ASP A 230 8.60 -7.18 -9.06
C ASP A 230 8.15 -5.87 -9.76
N PRO A 231 7.26 -5.93 -10.75
CA PRO A 231 6.81 -4.76 -11.49
C PRO A 231 5.76 -3.94 -10.73
N SER A 232 5.39 -4.34 -9.50
CA SER A 232 4.27 -3.74 -8.75
C SER A 232 4.42 -2.22 -8.62
N TRP A 233 5.67 -1.72 -8.48
CA TRP A 233 5.91 -0.27 -8.40
C TRP A 233 5.55 0.44 -9.70
N LEU A 234 5.94 -0.10 -10.85
CA LEU A 234 5.60 0.43 -12.17
C LEU A 234 4.09 0.35 -12.40
N TYR A 235 3.49 -0.81 -12.11
CA TYR A 235 2.04 -1.01 -12.25
C TYR A 235 1.25 -0.03 -11.39
N SER A 236 1.65 0.18 -10.15
CA SER A 236 1.04 1.18 -9.27
C SER A 236 1.09 2.59 -9.88
N GLY A 237 2.22 2.98 -10.48
CA GLY A 237 2.37 4.25 -11.19
C GLY A 237 1.42 4.37 -12.38
N VAL A 238 1.31 3.32 -13.19
CA VAL A 238 0.38 3.27 -14.34
C VAL A 238 -1.07 3.40 -13.86
N ALA A 239 -1.48 2.63 -12.84
CA ALA A 239 -2.84 2.68 -12.30
C ALA A 239 -3.21 4.09 -11.80
N VAL A 240 -2.34 4.72 -11.00
CA VAL A 240 -2.58 6.06 -10.45
C VAL A 240 -2.65 7.10 -11.56
N ASN A 241 -1.71 7.10 -12.51
CA ASN A 241 -1.68 8.05 -13.61
C ASN A 241 -2.90 7.90 -14.54
N ALA A 242 -3.27 6.66 -14.87
CA ALA A 242 -4.46 6.38 -15.67
C ALA A 242 -5.75 6.82 -14.94
N ALA A 243 -5.86 6.51 -13.64
CA ALA A 243 -7.00 6.94 -12.81
C ALA A 243 -7.11 8.46 -12.74
N MET A 244 -5.98 9.17 -12.63
CA MET A 244 -5.96 10.64 -12.65
C MET A 244 -6.35 11.20 -14.02
N TYR A 245 -5.85 10.61 -15.11
CA TYR A 245 -6.22 10.99 -16.47
C TYR A 245 -7.72 10.80 -16.71
N MET A 246 -8.29 9.68 -16.29
CA MET A 246 -9.72 9.39 -16.35
C MET A 246 -10.56 10.22 -15.35
N GLY A 247 -9.92 11.04 -14.54
CA GLY A 247 -10.59 11.90 -13.56
C GLY A 247 -11.27 11.15 -12.43
N LEU A 248 -10.82 9.93 -12.08
CA LEU A 248 -11.40 9.14 -10.98
C LEU A 248 -11.23 9.83 -9.62
N HIS A 249 -10.18 10.61 -9.45
CA HIS A 249 -9.89 11.41 -8.25
C HIS A 249 -10.88 12.56 -8.01
N ARG A 250 -11.80 12.83 -8.96
CA ARG A 250 -12.78 13.92 -8.88
C ARG A 250 -14.19 13.38 -8.62
N ALA A 251 -14.97 14.10 -7.84
CA ALA A 251 -16.37 13.74 -7.56
C ALA A 251 -17.24 13.64 -8.83
N LYS A 252 -16.91 14.44 -9.84
CA LYS A 252 -17.58 14.42 -11.16
C LYS A 252 -16.55 14.21 -12.27
N PRO A 253 -16.87 13.39 -13.31
CA PRO A 253 -15.98 13.22 -14.45
C PRO A 253 -15.75 14.58 -15.15
N ALA A 254 -14.54 14.74 -15.69
CA ALA A 254 -14.23 15.93 -16.46
C ALA A 254 -15.11 15.97 -17.72
N PRO A 255 -15.78 17.11 -18.03
CA PRO A 255 -16.59 17.22 -19.23
C PRO A 255 -15.82 16.91 -20.53
N SER A 256 -14.53 17.22 -20.56
CA SER A 256 -13.63 16.96 -21.69
C SER A 256 -13.55 15.47 -22.06
N LEU A 257 -13.58 14.56 -21.09
CA LEU A 257 -13.54 13.11 -21.37
C LEU A 257 -14.83 12.62 -22.03
N ARG A 258 -15.99 13.15 -21.60
CA ARG A 258 -17.26 12.83 -22.23
C ARG A 258 -17.33 13.33 -23.67
N SER A 259 -16.75 14.50 -23.95
CA SER A 259 -16.75 15.09 -25.31
C SER A 259 -15.94 14.27 -26.32
N ILE A 260 -14.96 13.49 -25.85
CA ILE A 260 -14.13 12.58 -26.66
C ILE A 260 -14.61 11.12 -26.59
N GLY A 261 -15.79 10.86 -26.01
CA GLY A 261 -16.40 9.53 -25.98
C GLY A 261 -15.81 8.57 -24.92
N VAL A 262 -14.99 9.06 -23.99
CA VAL A 262 -14.40 8.22 -22.95
C VAL A 262 -15.35 8.08 -21.76
N TYR A 263 -15.80 6.85 -21.49
CA TYR A 263 -16.66 6.54 -20.36
C TYR A 263 -15.85 6.08 -19.16
N ALA A 264 -15.93 6.83 -18.08
CA ALA A 264 -15.14 6.58 -16.87
C ALA A 264 -15.84 5.71 -15.81
N GLY A 265 -16.98 5.10 -16.14
CA GLY A 265 -17.77 4.27 -15.22
C GLY A 265 -18.74 5.07 -14.33
N SER A 266 -19.56 4.36 -13.54
CA SER A 266 -20.49 4.97 -12.60
C SER A 266 -19.75 5.75 -11.51
N PRO A 267 -20.38 6.75 -10.85
CA PRO A 267 -19.74 7.52 -9.79
C PRO A 267 -19.19 6.65 -8.65
N ARG A 268 -19.92 5.60 -8.27
CA ARG A 268 -19.53 4.65 -7.25
C ARG A 268 -18.32 3.82 -7.68
N ALA A 269 -18.35 3.22 -8.87
CA ALA A 269 -17.25 2.41 -9.38
C ALA A 269 -15.95 3.23 -9.51
N ARG A 270 -16.05 4.49 -9.95
CA ARG A 270 -14.94 5.44 -10.03
C ARG A 270 -14.34 5.72 -8.66
N ALA A 271 -15.18 6.05 -7.67
CA ALA A 271 -14.75 6.34 -6.32
C ALA A 271 -14.07 5.12 -5.67
N HIS A 272 -14.69 3.94 -5.78
CA HIS A 272 -14.12 2.70 -5.23
C HIS A 272 -12.77 2.36 -5.87
N THR A 273 -12.65 2.48 -7.20
CA THR A 273 -11.39 2.25 -7.90
C THR A 273 -10.31 3.24 -7.47
N TRP A 274 -10.65 4.54 -7.30
CA TRP A 274 -9.70 5.53 -6.81
C TRP A 274 -9.23 5.26 -5.39
N LEU A 275 -10.14 4.87 -4.49
CA LEU A 275 -9.81 4.49 -3.11
C LEU A 275 -8.91 3.23 -3.09
N GLY A 276 -9.14 2.27 -3.98
CA GLY A 276 -8.26 1.12 -4.16
C GLY A 276 -6.86 1.51 -4.67
N CYS A 277 -6.78 2.34 -5.71
CA CYS A 277 -5.48 2.87 -6.19
C CYS A 277 -4.72 3.61 -5.07
N PHE A 278 -5.43 4.38 -4.25
CA PHE A 278 -4.84 5.08 -3.10
C PHE A 278 -4.25 4.12 -2.08
N VAL A 279 -5.01 3.10 -1.65
CA VAL A 279 -4.53 2.10 -0.68
C VAL A 279 -3.35 1.32 -1.25
N ALA A 280 -3.47 0.80 -2.48
CA ALA A 280 -2.42 0.00 -3.12
C ALA A 280 -1.12 0.80 -3.28
N SER A 281 -1.19 2.01 -3.85
CA SER A 281 -0.02 2.84 -4.10
C SER A 281 0.63 3.35 -2.80
N THR A 282 -0.19 3.74 -1.81
CA THR A 282 0.32 4.23 -0.53
C THR A 282 0.94 3.11 0.30
N SER A 283 0.33 1.92 0.30
CA SER A 283 0.89 0.73 0.96
C SER A 283 2.22 0.35 0.35
N LEU A 284 2.28 0.23 -0.97
CA LEU A 284 3.50 -0.14 -1.69
C LEU A 284 4.62 0.89 -1.47
N ALA A 285 4.30 2.20 -1.60
CA ALA A 285 5.27 3.28 -1.39
C ALA A 285 5.97 3.18 -0.02
N LYS A 286 5.21 2.90 1.05
CA LYS A 286 5.75 2.75 2.41
C LYS A 286 6.68 1.55 2.54
N HIS A 287 6.33 0.43 1.91
CA HIS A 287 7.15 -0.79 1.96
C HIS A 287 8.39 -0.74 1.05
N VAL A 288 8.36 0.09 0.01
CA VAL A 288 9.55 0.38 -0.83
C VAL A 288 10.41 1.51 -0.23
N GLY A 289 9.84 2.25 0.73
CA GLY A 289 10.54 3.35 1.41
C GLY A 289 10.63 4.62 0.57
N VAL A 290 9.56 4.94 -0.17
CA VAL A 290 9.44 6.18 -0.96
C VAL A 290 8.18 6.94 -0.58
N THR A 291 8.09 8.20 -0.99
CA THR A 291 6.89 9.02 -0.73
C THR A 291 5.71 8.53 -1.56
N ALA A 292 4.51 8.50 -0.95
CA ALA A 292 3.30 8.12 -1.64
C ALA A 292 2.98 9.10 -2.80
N PRO A 293 2.51 8.61 -3.97
CA PRO A 293 2.18 9.47 -5.10
C PRO A 293 0.95 10.34 -4.83
N ILE A 294 -0.01 9.88 -4.02
CA ILE A 294 -1.25 10.59 -3.66
C ILE A 294 -1.06 11.14 -2.24
N LYS A 295 -0.68 12.42 -2.14
CA LYS A 295 -0.37 13.07 -0.86
C LYS A 295 -0.84 14.53 -0.75
N SER A 296 -1.37 15.11 -1.82
CA SER A 296 -1.81 16.49 -1.79
C SER A 296 -3.04 16.67 -0.88
N LEU A 297 -3.16 17.80 -0.20
CA LEU A 297 -4.31 18.08 0.67
C LEU A 297 -5.65 18.04 -0.08
N THR A 298 -5.65 18.39 -1.36
CA THR A 298 -6.83 18.31 -2.22
C THR A 298 -7.24 16.88 -2.53
N ASP A 299 -6.27 16.00 -2.79
CA ASP A 299 -6.52 14.58 -3.04
C ASP A 299 -7.00 13.89 -1.77
N LEU A 300 -6.36 14.19 -0.62
CA LEU A 300 -6.78 13.64 0.67
C LEU A 300 -8.19 14.08 1.06
N ALA A 301 -8.56 15.35 0.82
CA ALA A 301 -9.93 15.82 1.03
C ALA A 301 -10.94 15.13 0.09
N ALA A 302 -10.54 14.84 -1.15
CA ALA A 302 -11.37 14.09 -2.10
C ALA A 302 -11.58 12.64 -1.64
N ILE A 303 -10.57 11.99 -1.09
CA ILE A 303 -10.66 10.63 -0.50
C ILE A 303 -11.65 10.61 0.66
N GLU A 304 -11.59 11.57 1.60
CA GLU A 304 -12.56 11.67 2.69
C GLU A 304 -13.99 11.87 2.18
N TYR A 305 -14.16 12.74 1.18
CA TYR A 305 -15.46 12.98 0.56
C TYR A 305 -16.02 11.71 -0.09
N MET A 306 -15.19 10.99 -0.87
CA MET A 306 -15.60 9.75 -1.55
C MET A 306 -15.98 8.66 -0.56
N LEU A 307 -15.19 8.50 0.51
CA LEU A 307 -15.46 7.50 1.53
C LEU A 307 -16.79 7.74 2.28
N ARG A 308 -17.17 9.02 2.47
CA ARG A 308 -18.46 9.39 3.07
C ARG A 308 -19.63 9.23 2.11
N THR A 309 -19.40 9.49 0.82
CA THR A 309 -20.47 9.51 -0.20
C THR A 309 -20.75 8.12 -0.78
N TYR A 310 -19.71 7.30 -0.92
CA TYR A 310 -19.76 5.97 -1.53
C TYR A 310 -19.25 4.93 -0.52
N PRO A 311 -20.13 4.42 0.36
CA PRO A 311 -19.72 3.53 1.44
C PRO A 311 -19.08 2.25 0.90
N LEU A 312 -18.03 1.83 1.60
CA LEU A 312 -17.25 0.61 1.43
C LEU A 312 -17.46 -0.33 2.64
N PRO A 313 -17.09 -1.62 2.52
CA PRO A 313 -17.05 -2.50 3.67
C PRO A 313 -16.25 -1.88 4.83
N PRO A 314 -16.74 -1.95 6.08
CA PRO A 314 -16.19 -1.20 7.21
C PRO A 314 -14.70 -1.42 7.46
N GLU A 315 -14.21 -2.66 7.30
CA GLU A 315 -12.79 -2.99 7.49
C GLU A 315 -11.90 -2.29 6.46
N PHE A 316 -12.31 -2.31 5.18
CA PHE A 316 -11.57 -1.63 4.13
C PHE A 316 -11.68 -0.10 4.26
N ALA A 317 -12.83 0.42 4.64
CA ALA A 317 -13.02 1.85 4.92
C ALA A 317 -12.07 2.32 6.04
N TYR A 318 -11.91 1.52 7.09
CA TYR A 318 -10.95 1.79 8.16
C TYR A 318 -9.51 1.78 7.63
N GLU A 319 -9.14 0.80 6.80
CA GLU A 319 -7.83 0.72 6.16
C GLU A 319 -7.54 1.95 5.30
N VAL A 320 -8.51 2.43 4.51
CA VAL A 320 -8.41 3.70 3.76
C VAL A 320 -8.08 4.86 4.70
N MET A 321 -8.75 4.98 5.84
CA MET A 321 -8.51 6.06 6.81
C MET A 321 -7.15 5.96 7.50
N VAL A 322 -6.68 4.76 7.77
CA VAL A 322 -5.32 4.53 8.28
C VAL A 322 -4.29 5.03 7.25
N HIS A 323 -4.44 4.65 5.99
CA HIS A 323 -3.57 5.11 4.91
C HIS A 323 -3.65 6.62 4.69
N HIS A 324 -4.85 7.20 4.79
CA HIS A 324 -5.08 8.65 4.71
C HIS A 324 -4.33 9.40 5.81
N THR A 325 -4.46 8.94 7.06
CA THR A 325 -3.76 9.54 8.21
C THR A 325 -2.24 9.48 8.02
N LEU A 326 -1.71 8.33 7.60
CA LEU A 326 -0.28 8.21 7.33
C LEU A 326 0.17 9.10 6.16
N ALA A 327 -0.57 9.16 5.04
CA ALA A 327 -0.21 9.99 3.90
C ALA A 327 -0.17 11.48 4.27
N LYS A 328 -1.10 11.94 5.12
CA LYS A 328 -1.17 13.31 5.62
C LYS A 328 0.08 13.70 6.42
N PHE A 329 0.57 12.81 7.26
CA PHE A 329 1.66 13.12 8.19
C PHE A 329 3.04 12.70 7.69
N PHE A 330 3.13 11.67 6.86
CA PHE A 330 4.42 11.18 6.36
C PHE A 330 5.16 12.22 5.52
N SER A 331 4.44 13.03 4.74
CA SER A 331 5.05 14.13 3.99
C SER A 331 5.71 15.14 4.93
N ILE A 332 5.08 15.44 6.07
CA ILE A 332 5.63 16.37 7.08
C ILE A 332 6.90 15.79 7.71
N ILE A 333 6.90 14.48 8.03
CA ILE A 333 8.07 13.82 8.61
C ILE A 333 9.23 13.76 7.61
N VAL A 334 8.94 13.51 6.33
CA VAL A 334 9.98 13.32 5.29
C VAL A 334 10.53 14.66 4.78
N GLU A 335 9.69 15.69 4.66
CA GLU A 335 10.06 17.00 4.11
C GLU A 335 10.79 17.90 5.13
N ASN A 336 10.63 17.64 6.44
CA ASN A 336 11.41 18.33 7.46
C ASN A 336 12.83 17.75 7.53
N SER A 337 13.81 18.61 7.36
CA SER A 337 15.23 18.27 7.44
C SER A 337 15.60 17.57 8.76
N GLU A 338 16.55 16.70 8.68
CA GLU A 338 16.96 15.55 9.47
C GLU A 338 17.04 15.68 11.00
N GLU A 339 17.07 16.87 11.58
CA GLU A 339 17.41 17.01 13.00
C GLU A 339 16.24 17.31 13.95
N ASN A 340 15.04 17.59 13.46
CA ASN A 340 13.96 18.12 14.30
C ASN A 340 12.58 17.49 14.07
N VAL A 341 12.48 16.16 14.00
CA VAL A 341 11.15 15.55 14.18
C VAL A 341 10.75 15.70 15.64
N SER A 342 9.95 16.71 15.93
CA SER A 342 9.49 16.99 17.28
C SER A 342 8.77 15.77 17.88
N HIS A 343 9.18 15.36 19.08
CA HIS A 343 8.50 14.31 19.84
C HIS A 343 6.99 14.58 19.99
N SER A 344 6.60 15.85 20.08
CA SER A 344 5.20 16.28 20.13
C SER A 344 4.45 15.93 18.84
N LEU A 345 5.07 16.08 17.67
CA LEU A 345 4.46 15.72 16.40
C LEU A 345 4.19 14.22 16.32
N ILE A 346 5.13 13.41 16.79
CA ILE A 346 4.96 11.94 16.82
C ILE A 346 3.81 11.57 17.75
N GLY A 347 3.72 12.21 18.93
CA GLY A 347 2.62 12.04 19.86
C GLY A 347 1.26 12.40 19.25
N ILE A 348 1.20 13.46 18.44
CA ILE A 348 -0.01 13.88 17.72
C ILE A 348 -0.42 12.82 16.68
N ILE A 349 0.52 12.32 15.89
CA ILE A 349 0.24 11.31 14.87
C ILE A 349 -0.22 10.01 15.52
N ASP A 350 0.45 9.62 16.60
CA ASP A 350 0.14 8.44 17.38
C ASP A 350 -1.29 8.51 17.95
N ALA A 351 -1.64 9.65 18.56
CA ALA A 351 -2.99 9.93 19.07
C ALA A 351 -4.05 9.99 17.96
N GLU A 352 -3.69 10.52 16.77
CA GLU A 352 -4.60 10.57 15.62
C GLU A 352 -4.92 9.16 15.11
N LEU A 353 -3.93 8.27 15.05
CA LEU A 353 -4.15 6.86 14.73
C LEU A 353 -5.02 6.16 15.78
N ASP A 354 -4.80 6.43 17.07
CA ASP A 354 -5.61 5.90 18.16
C ASP A 354 -7.07 6.39 18.08
N SER A 355 -7.28 7.66 17.69
CA SER A 355 -8.61 8.25 17.56
C SER A 355 -9.42 7.66 16.41
N LEU A 356 -8.79 7.05 15.41
CA LEU A 356 -9.50 6.40 14.30
C LEU A 356 -10.44 5.31 14.78
N ARG A 357 -10.09 4.59 15.84
CA ARG A 357 -10.94 3.55 16.43
C ARG A 357 -12.27 4.08 16.92
N THR A 358 -12.32 5.30 17.45
CA THR A 358 -13.55 5.95 17.93
C THR A 358 -14.29 6.69 16.84
N ARG A 359 -13.58 7.32 15.90
CA ARG A 359 -14.17 8.07 14.78
C ARG A 359 -14.75 7.16 13.69
N PHE A 360 -14.16 5.97 13.52
CA PHE A 360 -14.59 4.93 12.60
C PHE A 360 -14.93 3.65 13.39
N PRO A 361 -16.11 3.60 14.05
CA PRO A 361 -16.52 2.42 14.78
C PRO A 361 -16.76 1.27 13.79
N THR A 362 -15.82 0.36 13.75
CA THR A 362 -15.87 -0.88 12.99
C THR A 362 -15.58 -2.05 13.92
N PRO A 363 -16.05 -3.26 13.64
CA PRO A 363 -15.67 -4.43 14.39
C PRO A 363 -14.13 -4.52 14.46
N TRP A 364 -13.60 -4.73 15.66
CA TRP A 364 -12.16 -4.86 15.87
C TRP A 364 -11.73 -6.28 15.51
N THR A 365 -11.56 -6.52 14.22
CA THR A 365 -11.12 -7.80 13.68
C THR A 365 -9.61 -7.86 13.63
N THR A 366 -9.06 -9.04 13.42
CA THR A 366 -7.63 -9.26 13.21
C THR A 366 -7.09 -8.40 12.06
N ARG A 367 -7.88 -8.21 11.01
CA ARG A 367 -7.53 -7.38 9.86
C ARG A 367 -7.45 -5.90 10.21
N THR A 368 -8.46 -5.38 10.92
CA THR A 368 -8.48 -3.98 11.38
C THR A 368 -7.31 -3.70 12.32
N GLU A 369 -7.03 -4.63 13.23
CA GLU A 369 -5.90 -4.55 14.14
C GLU A 369 -4.57 -4.57 13.38
N MET A 370 -4.42 -5.43 12.37
CA MET A 370 -3.20 -5.48 11.55
C MET A 370 -2.96 -4.18 10.78
N ALA A 371 -3.98 -3.57 10.18
CA ALA A 371 -3.86 -2.29 9.49
C ALA A 371 -3.37 -1.19 10.45
N TYR A 372 -3.93 -1.14 11.66
CA TYR A 372 -3.51 -0.21 12.71
C TYR A 372 -2.06 -0.44 13.16
N LEU A 373 -1.68 -1.70 13.44
CA LEU A 373 -0.32 -2.04 13.87
C LEU A 373 0.71 -1.78 12.75
N THR A 374 0.34 -2.03 11.50
CA THR A 374 1.18 -1.69 10.34
C THR A 374 1.48 -0.19 10.30
N ALA A 375 0.48 0.65 10.54
CA ALA A 375 0.69 2.10 10.61
C ALA A 375 1.64 2.50 11.74
N LYS A 376 1.48 1.90 12.91
CA LYS A 376 2.31 2.17 14.10
C LYS A 376 3.75 1.73 13.88
N ILE A 377 3.99 0.52 13.38
CA ILE A 377 5.37 0.04 13.15
C ILE A 377 6.09 0.88 12.10
N LEU A 378 5.41 1.26 11.01
CA LEU A 378 5.96 2.14 9.98
C LEU A 378 6.31 3.53 10.54
N LEU A 379 5.43 4.11 11.36
CA LEU A 379 5.68 5.40 12.02
C LEU A 379 6.90 5.31 12.94
N TYR A 380 6.87 4.38 13.89
CA TYR A 380 7.92 4.30 14.90
C TYR A 380 9.28 3.98 14.31
N THR A 381 9.37 3.02 13.39
CA THR A 381 10.64 2.65 12.76
C THR A 381 11.21 3.79 11.92
N THR A 382 10.38 4.51 11.14
CA THR A 382 10.83 5.69 10.37
C THR A 382 11.42 6.75 11.29
N VAL A 383 10.79 7.00 12.45
CA VAL A 383 11.25 8.03 13.38
C VAL A 383 12.47 7.58 14.17
N ILE A 384 12.52 6.32 14.65
CA ILE A 384 13.68 5.75 15.36
C ILE A 384 14.96 5.89 14.52
N LEU A 385 14.87 5.67 13.21
CA LEU A 385 16.00 5.79 12.30
C LEU A 385 16.50 7.23 12.13
N ARG A 386 15.65 8.22 12.37
CA ARG A 386 16.00 9.66 12.28
C ARG A 386 16.42 10.29 13.60
N LEU A 387 15.93 9.77 14.73
CA LEU A 387 16.25 10.25 16.07
C LEU A 387 17.58 9.68 16.58
N GLN A 388 18.67 9.83 15.86
CA GLN A 388 19.97 9.33 16.31
C GLN A 388 20.55 10.14 17.46
N SER A 389 20.26 11.45 17.52
CA SER A 389 20.78 12.38 18.55
C SER A 389 20.00 12.35 19.87
N ASP A 390 18.70 12.02 19.86
CA ASP A 390 17.85 11.94 21.06
C ASP A 390 17.67 10.49 21.52
N ARG A 391 18.62 10.01 22.35
CA ARG A 391 18.65 8.65 22.88
C ARG A 391 17.40 8.32 23.69
N SER A 392 16.91 9.24 24.52
CA SER A 392 15.76 8.99 25.40
C SER A 392 14.46 8.84 24.62
N ALA A 393 14.20 9.75 23.65
CA ALA A 393 13.04 9.64 22.79
C ALA A 393 13.09 8.38 21.91
N ARG A 394 14.28 8.02 21.40
CA ARG A 394 14.51 6.79 20.64
C ARG A 394 14.17 5.55 21.46
N GLU A 395 14.62 5.47 22.70
CA GLU A 395 14.37 4.31 23.58
C GLU A 395 12.88 4.13 23.88
N ILE A 396 12.14 5.21 24.15
CA ILE A 396 10.68 5.15 24.35
C ILE A 396 9.97 4.60 23.10
N LEU A 397 10.35 5.08 21.92
CA LEU A 397 9.77 4.63 20.66
C LEU A 397 10.15 3.19 20.34
N MET A 398 11.37 2.75 20.66
CA MET A 398 11.80 1.36 20.49
C MET A 398 10.91 0.40 21.30
N ARG A 399 10.59 0.73 22.56
CA ARG A 399 9.71 -0.10 23.39
C ARG A 399 8.27 -0.12 22.89
N LYS A 400 7.75 1.02 22.42
CA LYS A 400 6.45 1.06 21.72
C LYS A 400 6.46 0.19 20.46
N ALA A 401 7.51 0.28 19.65
CA ALA A 401 7.66 -0.51 18.44
C ALA A 401 7.84 -2.01 18.75
N LEU A 402 8.54 -2.36 19.85
CA LEU A 402 8.65 -3.74 20.34
C LEU A 402 7.26 -4.35 20.57
N THR A 403 6.42 -3.67 21.35
CA THR A 403 5.06 -4.13 21.63
C THR A 403 4.24 -4.34 20.34
N VAL A 404 4.37 -3.44 19.39
CA VAL A 404 3.68 -3.53 18.10
C VAL A 404 4.23 -4.69 17.26
N ALA A 405 5.55 -4.84 17.15
CA ALA A 405 6.19 -5.90 16.35
C ALA A 405 5.87 -7.29 16.90
N VAL A 406 5.93 -7.46 18.23
CA VAL A 406 5.52 -8.68 18.93
C VAL A 406 4.06 -9.03 18.61
N ARG A 407 3.17 -8.06 18.67
CA ARG A 407 1.75 -8.28 18.37
C ARG A 407 1.51 -8.63 16.89
N ILE A 408 2.25 -8.03 15.95
CA ILE A 408 2.19 -8.39 14.52
C ILE A 408 2.61 -9.85 14.31
N ALA A 409 3.74 -10.27 14.87
CA ALA A 409 4.21 -11.65 14.76
C ALA A 409 3.19 -12.64 15.34
N TYR A 410 2.62 -12.32 16.50
CA TYR A 410 1.59 -13.14 17.16
C TYR A 410 0.33 -13.27 16.30
N LEU A 411 -0.23 -12.15 15.80
CA LEU A 411 -1.43 -12.15 14.97
C LEU A 411 -1.23 -12.93 13.67
N THR A 412 -0.06 -12.78 13.05
CA THR A 412 0.28 -13.50 11.82
C THR A 412 0.30 -15.00 12.06
N ASN A 413 0.90 -15.45 13.16
CA ASN A 413 0.93 -16.87 13.52
C ASN A 413 -0.45 -17.45 13.91
N GLN A 414 -1.36 -16.64 14.47
CA GLN A 414 -2.74 -17.03 14.78
C GLN A 414 -3.61 -17.21 13.52
N GLY A 415 -3.23 -16.58 12.43
CA GLY A 415 -3.93 -16.56 11.16
C GLY A 415 -4.76 -15.30 10.97
N LEU A 416 -4.47 -14.60 9.87
CA LEU A 416 -5.09 -13.32 9.49
C LEU A 416 -6.25 -13.50 8.52
N ALA A 417 -6.28 -14.62 7.80
CA ALA A 417 -7.28 -14.89 6.79
C ALA A 417 -8.59 -15.38 7.41
N TYR A 418 -9.68 -14.92 6.82
CA TYR A 418 -11.03 -15.33 7.22
C TYR A 418 -11.24 -16.81 6.91
N ARG A 419 -11.71 -17.58 7.90
CA ARG A 419 -12.17 -18.97 7.69
C ARG A 419 -13.57 -18.97 7.14
N SER A 420 -13.73 -19.40 5.90
CA SER A 420 -15.04 -19.55 5.27
C SER A 420 -15.60 -20.94 5.49
N THR A 421 -16.93 -21.01 5.64
CA THR A 421 -17.67 -22.28 5.61
C THR A 421 -17.74 -22.87 4.20
N GLU A 422 -17.52 -22.08 3.17
CA GLU A 422 -17.54 -22.49 1.77
C GLU A 422 -16.30 -23.32 1.38
N PHE A 423 -15.16 -23.06 2.05
CA PHE A 423 -13.89 -23.78 1.83
C PHE A 423 -13.40 -24.42 3.14
N PRO A 424 -14.10 -25.39 3.70
CA PRO A 424 -13.77 -25.97 5.01
C PRO A 424 -12.45 -26.77 5.00
N ASN A 425 -11.99 -27.21 3.84
CA ASN A 425 -10.80 -28.05 3.67
C ASN A 425 -9.51 -27.25 3.56
N LEU A 426 -9.55 -25.91 3.43
CA LEU A 426 -8.35 -25.10 3.35
C LEU A 426 -7.67 -25.03 4.73
N ARG A 427 -6.39 -25.39 4.75
CA ARG A 427 -5.57 -25.27 5.95
C ARG A 427 -5.31 -23.80 6.28
N PRO A 428 -5.10 -23.43 7.57
CA PRO A 428 -4.75 -22.05 7.94
C PRO A 428 -3.54 -21.49 7.19
N GLN A 429 -2.60 -22.35 6.80
CA GLN A 429 -1.40 -22.03 6.01
C GLN A 429 -1.76 -21.63 4.57
N ASP A 430 -2.67 -22.40 3.92
CA ASP A 430 -3.13 -22.10 2.57
C ASP A 430 -3.91 -20.78 2.53
N LEU A 431 -4.67 -20.48 3.59
CA LEU A 431 -5.35 -19.20 3.75
C LEU A 431 -4.37 -18.02 3.87
N GLY A 432 -3.17 -18.23 4.41
CA GLY A 432 -2.11 -17.22 4.40
C GLY A 432 -1.69 -16.80 2.99
N ASN A 433 -1.86 -17.69 2.01
CA ASN A 433 -1.57 -17.44 0.60
C ASN A 433 -2.61 -16.53 -0.08
N THR A 434 -3.78 -16.34 0.51
CA THR A 434 -4.82 -15.42 -0.01
C THR A 434 -4.60 -13.97 0.41
N LEU A 435 -3.66 -13.71 1.30
CA LEU A 435 -3.42 -12.36 1.82
C LEU A 435 -2.64 -11.48 0.83
N PRO A 436 -2.93 -10.19 0.76
CA PRO A 436 -2.13 -9.25 -0.01
C PRO A 436 -0.68 -9.19 0.47
N LYS A 437 0.24 -8.88 -0.43
CA LYS A 437 1.70 -8.85 -0.15
C LYS A 437 2.09 -7.86 0.95
N ASN A 438 1.30 -6.84 1.23
CA ASN A 438 1.56 -5.87 2.32
C ASN A 438 1.59 -6.53 3.72
N TYR A 439 0.84 -7.61 3.95
CA TYR A 439 0.89 -8.36 5.22
C TYR A 439 2.25 -9.03 5.41
N TYR A 440 2.74 -9.71 4.37
CA TYR A 440 4.07 -10.28 4.36
C TYR A 440 5.15 -9.22 4.60
N ARG A 441 5.10 -8.12 3.85
CA ARG A 441 6.07 -7.01 3.99
C ARG A 441 6.08 -6.41 5.40
N THR A 442 4.91 -6.31 6.04
CA THR A 442 4.79 -5.85 7.43
C THR A 442 5.43 -6.81 8.41
N LEU A 443 5.23 -8.12 8.24
CA LEU A 443 5.87 -9.14 9.07
C LEU A 443 7.41 -9.07 8.94
N ILE A 444 7.92 -8.99 7.71
CA ILE A 444 9.35 -8.88 7.43
C ILE A 444 9.97 -7.65 8.09
N LEU A 445 9.33 -6.48 7.94
CA LEU A 445 9.78 -5.25 8.58
C LEU A 445 9.82 -5.38 10.10
N SER A 446 8.77 -5.95 10.69
CA SER A 446 8.67 -6.17 12.14
C SER A 446 9.75 -7.12 12.64
N THR A 447 10.01 -8.19 11.89
CA THR A 447 11.04 -9.18 12.25
C THR A 447 12.45 -8.59 12.14
N ALA A 448 12.74 -7.83 11.06
CA ALA A 448 14.00 -7.12 10.90
C ALA A 448 14.24 -6.11 12.05
N PHE A 449 13.17 -5.41 12.47
CA PHE A 449 13.21 -4.51 13.62
C PHE A 449 13.54 -5.26 14.91
N LEU A 450 12.88 -6.39 15.20
CA LEU A 450 13.13 -7.20 16.40
C LEU A 450 14.58 -7.71 16.44
N ILE A 451 15.11 -8.19 15.32
CA ILE A 451 16.47 -8.68 15.21
C ILE A 451 17.45 -7.54 15.51
N ARG A 452 17.35 -6.43 14.78
CA ARG A 452 18.34 -5.36 14.90
C ARG A 452 18.34 -4.68 16.26
N PHE A 453 17.16 -4.30 16.78
CA PHE A 453 17.07 -3.45 17.96
C PHE A 453 17.03 -4.20 19.27
N PHE A 454 16.80 -5.51 19.26
CA PHE A 454 16.71 -6.32 20.48
C PHE A 454 17.60 -7.55 20.43
N VAL A 455 17.42 -8.46 19.46
CA VAL A 455 18.19 -9.72 19.44
C VAL A 455 19.69 -9.46 19.33
N LEU A 456 20.11 -8.56 18.47
CA LEU A 456 21.52 -8.22 18.24
C LEU A 456 22.03 -7.06 19.10
N ASN A 457 21.16 -6.34 19.79
CA ASN A 457 21.55 -5.15 20.55
C ASN A 457 22.23 -5.54 21.86
N VAL A 458 23.52 -5.24 22.01
CA VAL A 458 24.31 -5.51 23.24
C VAL A 458 23.76 -4.80 24.47
N ASN A 459 23.02 -3.68 24.30
CA ASN A 459 22.49 -2.85 25.38
C ASN A 459 21.01 -3.14 25.69
N ALA A 460 20.37 -4.09 24.98
CA ALA A 460 18.98 -4.46 25.25
C ALA A 460 18.91 -5.29 26.56
N GLN A 461 17.79 -5.15 27.28
CA GLN A 461 17.56 -5.94 28.49
C GLN A 461 17.38 -7.42 28.12
N PRO A 462 17.88 -8.38 28.96
CA PRO A 462 17.76 -9.82 28.66
C PRO A 462 16.31 -10.25 28.36
N GLU A 463 15.34 -9.72 29.10
CA GLU A 463 13.92 -10.05 28.93
C GLU A 463 13.37 -9.53 27.61
N GLU A 464 13.80 -8.33 27.16
CA GLU A 464 13.44 -7.77 25.85
C GLU A 464 14.07 -8.57 24.71
N GLN A 465 15.32 -9.05 24.90
CA GLN A 465 16.01 -9.92 23.94
C GLN A 465 15.30 -11.26 23.78
N GLU A 466 14.95 -11.91 24.91
CA GLU A 466 14.23 -13.18 24.90
C GLU A 466 12.85 -13.03 24.25
N LEU A 467 12.09 -11.99 24.61
CA LEU A 467 10.81 -11.69 23.99
C LEU A 467 10.93 -11.51 22.47
N ALA A 468 11.95 -10.79 22.02
CA ALA A 468 12.22 -10.57 20.60
C ALA A 468 12.58 -11.89 19.90
N ARG A 469 13.48 -12.70 20.46
CA ARG A 469 13.88 -14.01 19.90
C ARG A 469 12.68 -14.93 19.71
N ASN A 470 11.82 -15.04 20.73
CA ASN A 470 10.63 -15.88 20.69
C ASN A 470 9.68 -15.46 19.54
N HIS A 471 9.54 -14.17 19.28
CA HIS A 471 8.65 -13.67 18.21
C HIS A 471 9.32 -13.70 16.83
N VAL A 472 10.63 -13.58 16.75
CA VAL A 472 11.38 -13.88 15.51
C VAL A 472 11.21 -15.36 15.14
N ALA A 473 11.30 -16.27 16.11
CA ALA A 473 11.04 -17.70 15.87
C ALA A 473 9.60 -17.98 15.40
N LEU A 474 8.60 -17.26 15.96
CA LEU A 474 7.22 -17.35 15.47
C LEU A 474 7.08 -16.88 14.00
N ALA A 475 7.72 -15.77 13.66
CA ALA A 475 7.72 -15.25 12.30
C ALA A 475 8.42 -16.23 11.33
N GLN A 476 9.58 -16.74 11.70
CA GLN A 476 10.31 -17.75 10.95
C GLN A 476 9.47 -19.00 10.70
N ARG A 477 8.85 -19.54 11.76
CA ARG A 477 7.97 -20.70 11.65
C ARG A 477 6.82 -20.45 10.68
N TYR A 478 6.15 -19.28 10.75
CA TYR A 478 5.09 -18.91 9.82
C TYR A 478 5.58 -18.88 8.38
N LEU A 479 6.74 -18.27 8.14
CA LEU A 479 7.34 -18.15 6.81
C LEU A 479 7.73 -19.51 6.23
N THR A 480 8.32 -20.39 7.03
CA THR A 480 8.73 -21.75 6.62
C THR A 480 7.51 -22.64 6.32
N LEU A 481 6.43 -22.53 7.11
CA LEU A 481 5.21 -23.31 6.88
C LEU A 481 4.42 -22.85 5.65
N SER A 482 4.72 -21.68 5.10
CA SER A 482 4.00 -21.11 3.94
C SER A 482 4.38 -21.75 2.61
N GLY A 483 5.45 -22.54 2.53
CA GLY A 483 5.90 -23.23 1.32
C GLY A 483 7.22 -23.95 1.52
N GLU A 484 7.53 -24.87 0.63
CA GLU A 484 8.80 -25.59 0.57
C GLU A 484 9.66 -25.12 -0.62
N ASP A 485 9.09 -24.32 -1.52
CA ASP A 485 9.79 -23.82 -2.69
C ASP A 485 10.85 -22.78 -2.30
N PRO A 486 12.13 -23.03 -2.58
CA PRO A 486 13.20 -22.06 -2.32
C PRO A 486 13.06 -20.74 -3.09
N GLN A 487 12.32 -20.75 -4.19
CA GLN A 487 11.99 -19.56 -4.97
C GLN A 487 10.88 -18.72 -4.32
N ASP A 488 10.14 -19.27 -3.34
CA ASP A 488 9.15 -18.48 -2.59
C ASP A 488 9.86 -17.42 -1.71
N GLU A 489 9.46 -16.17 -1.89
CA GLU A 489 10.03 -15.04 -1.11
C GLU A 489 9.88 -15.22 0.42
N ARG A 490 8.91 -16.00 0.87
CA ARG A 490 8.68 -16.29 2.29
C ARG A 490 9.73 -17.24 2.84
N VAL A 491 10.04 -18.29 2.09
CA VAL A 491 11.12 -19.23 2.41
C VAL A 491 12.46 -18.49 2.44
N ARG A 492 12.73 -17.67 1.43
CA ARG A 492 13.94 -16.82 1.41
C ARG A 492 14.02 -15.87 2.61
N GLY A 493 12.89 -15.28 3.01
CA GLY A 493 12.81 -14.44 4.20
C GLY A 493 13.13 -15.21 5.49
N ALA A 494 12.63 -16.44 5.64
CA ALA A 494 12.91 -17.29 6.77
C ALA A 494 14.41 -17.61 6.89
N ILE A 495 15.04 -17.95 5.77
CA ILE A 495 16.47 -18.25 5.69
C ILE A 495 17.32 -17.02 6.03
N LEU A 496 16.94 -15.83 5.51
CA LEU A 496 17.63 -14.59 5.84
C LEU A 496 17.62 -14.33 7.34
N PHE A 497 16.47 -14.50 7.99
CA PHE A 497 16.37 -14.28 9.43
C PHE A 497 17.16 -15.30 10.24
N ASP A 498 17.24 -16.54 9.79
CA ASP A 498 18.10 -17.55 10.41
C ASP A 498 19.57 -17.14 10.36
N VAL A 499 20.06 -16.68 9.21
CA VAL A 499 21.44 -16.17 9.07
C VAL A 499 21.69 -14.97 9.97
N LEU A 500 20.75 -14.02 10.04
CA LEU A 500 20.89 -12.82 10.86
C LEU A 500 20.90 -13.14 12.37
N CYS A 501 20.13 -14.12 12.83
CA CYS A 501 20.09 -14.51 14.24
C CYS A 501 21.38 -15.17 14.72
N LYS A 502 22.21 -15.69 13.82
CA LYS A 502 23.53 -16.29 14.12
C LYS A 502 24.65 -15.25 14.24
N GLN A 503 24.34 -13.97 14.04
CA GLN A 503 25.34 -12.91 14.14
C GLN A 503 25.77 -12.61 15.57
N ALA A 504 27.00 -12.09 15.69
CA ALA A 504 27.47 -11.50 16.93
C ALA A 504 26.66 -10.25 17.31
N PRO A 505 26.49 -9.97 18.61
CA PRO A 505 25.84 -8.76 19.08
C PRO A 505 26.49 -7.48 18.53
N ILE A 506 25.65 -6.45 18.30
CA ILE A 506 26.05 -5.16 17.71
C ILE A 506 25.88 -4.05 18.75
N ASP A 507 26.83 -3.13 18.78
CA ASP A 507 26.64 -1.85 19.48
C ASP A 507 25.91 -0.87 18.53
N LEU A 508 24.65 -0.56 18.86
CA LEU A 508 23.82 0.32 18.03
C LEU A 508 24.30 1.78 17.99
N GLU A 509 25.10 2.22 18.97
CA GLU A 509 25.64 3.58 18.99
C GLU A 509 26.72 3.76 17.90
N THR A 510 27.44 2.68 17.58
CA THR A 510 28.51 2.69 16.58
C THR A 510 28.09 2.09 15.24
N ALA A 511 27.10 1.19 15.24
CA ALA A 511 26.65 0.48 14.04
C ALA A 511 25.67 1.31 13.21
N LYS A 512 26.16 1.90 12.12
CA LYS A 512 25.31 2.58 11.13
C LYS A 512 24.61 1.58 10.22
N LEU A 513 23.42 1.96 9.75
CA LEU A 513 22.75 1.24 8.66
C LEU A 513 23.57 1.38 7.37
N LYS A 514 23.66 0.31 6.59
CA LYS A 514 24.25 0.35 5.24
C LYS A 514 23.32 1.02 4.24
N VAL A 515 22.00 0.91 4.46
CA VAL A 515 20.97 1.56 3.68
C VAL A 515 20.12 2.42 4.62
N ASP A 516 20.11 3.74 4.45
CA ASP A 516 19.47 4.71 5.33
C ASP A 516 18.51 5.67 4.60
N ASP A 517 18.42 5.58 3.27
CA ASP A 517 17.64 6.48 2.41
C ASP A 517 16.18 6.04 2.15
N ARG A 518 15.73 4.94 2.77
CA ARG A 518 14.44 4.27 2.50
C ARG A 518 13.45 4.31 3.67
N MET A 519 13.49 5.31 4.52
CA MET A 519 12.58 5.42 5.67
C MET A 519 12.54 4.11 6.50
N ALA A 520 11.35 3.62 6.91
CA ALA A 520 11.21 2.35 7.62
C ALA A 520 11.77 1.14 6.84
N ALA A 521 11.65 1.17 5.50
CA ALA A 521 12.16 0.10 4.65
C ALA A 521 13.69 -0.03 4.69
N SER A 522 14.41 1.00 5.13
CA SER A 522 15.86 0.94 5.34
C SER A 522 16.27 -0.25 6.21
N LEU A 523 15.46 -0.61 7.23
CA LEU A 523 15.73 -1.78 8.07
C LEU A 523 15.71 -3.09 7.29
N TRP A 524 14.77 -3.22 6.38
CA TRP A 524 14.65 -4.41 5.55
C TRP A 524 15.80 -4.52 4.56
N TYR A 525 16.11 -3.42 3.85
CA TYR A 525 17.24 -3.39 2.92
C TYR A 525 18.59 -3.56 3.61
N ASP A 526 18.76 -2.99 4.81
CA ASP A 526 19.95 -3.21 5.64
C ASP A 526 20.09 -4.69 6.06
N ALA A 527 18.99 -5.33 6.46
CA ALA A 527 18.96 -6.75 6.81
C ALA A 527 19.39 -7.63 5.62
N ILE A 528 18.90 -7.36 4.42
CA ILE A 528 19.32 -8.05 3.19
C ILE A 528 20.81 -7.85 2.94
N SER A 529 21.30 -6.59 3.00
CA SER A 529 22.71 -6.27 2.80
C SER A 529 23.62 -6.97 3.81
N MET A 530 23.19 -7.04 5.08
CA MET A 530 23.91 -7.77 6.12
C MET A 530 23.96 -9.27 5.84
N GLY A 531 22.85 -9.88 5.47
CA GLY A 531 22.77 -11.30 5.12
C GLY A 531 23.68 -11.66 3.95
N HIS A 532 23.78 -10.79 2.94
CA HIS A 532 24.72 -10.98 1.82
C HIS A 532 26.18 -11.01 2.30
N VAL A 533 26.58 -10.03 3.11
CA VAL A 533 27.96 -9.95 3.64
C VAL A 533 28.32 -11.18 4.47
N LEU A 534 27.38 -11.69 5.26
CA LEU A 534 27.65 -12.84 6.11
C LEU A 534 27.88 -14.12 5.34
N ARG A 535 27.12 -14.31 4.26
CA ARG A 535 27.24 -15.50 3.41
C ARG A 535 28.52 -15.54 2.60
N ASN A 536 29.01 -14.34 2.22
CA ASN A 536 30.25 -14.21 1.44
C ASN A 536 31.50 -14.11 2.31
N ARG A 537 31.39 -14.21 3.65
CA ARG A 537 32.57 -14.34 4.50
C ARG A 537 33.19 -15.72 4.29
N PRO A 538 34.51 -15.81 3.97
CA PRO A 538 35.21 -17.08 3.99
C PRO A 538 35.02 -17.71 5.36
N VAL A 539 34.66 -18.98 5.40
CA VAL A 539 34.67 -19.77 6.64
C VAL A 539 36.13 -19.81 7.10
N GLU A 540 36.51 -19.01 8.09
CA GLU A 540 37.75 -19.21 8.82
C GLU A 540 37.64 -20.60 9.48
N VAL A 541 38.21 -21.59 8.85
CA VAL A 541 38.41 -22.89 9.45
C VAL A 541 39.35 -22.63 10.65
N GLU A 542 38.81 -22.60 11.87
CA GLU A 542 39.63 -22.71 13.08
C GLU A 542 40.41 -24.00 12.94
N GLU A 543 41.66 -23.88 12.53
CA GLU A 543 42.63 -24.98 12.65
C GLU A 543 42.71 -25.33 14.13
N ALA A 544 42.07 -26.45 14.48
CA ALA A 544 42.18 -27.04 15.80
C ALA A 544 43.69 -27.31 16.03
N SER A 545 44.29 -26.49 16.87
CA SER A 545 45.66 -26.74 17.40
C SER A 545 45.74 -28.17 17.89
N PRO A 546 46.74 -28.94 17.45
CA PRO A 546 46.93 -30.31 17.94
C PRO A 546 47.30 -30.28 19.43
N ARG A 547 46.37 -30.71 20.28
CA ARG A 547 46.67 -30.99 21.68
C ARG A 547 47.60 -32.19 21.75
N ALA A 548 48.74 -31.97 22.35
CA ALA A 548 49.74 -32.93 22.65
C ALA A 548 49.19 -34.18 23.33
N ALA A 549 49.61 -35.30 22.82
CA ALA A 549 49.42 -36.63 23.41
C ALA A 549 50.04 -36.70 24.81
N GLY A 550 49.25 -37.11 25.79
CA GLY A 550 49.69 -37.57 27.08
C GLY A 550 48.97 -38.88 27.37
N GLU A 551 49.79 -39.92 27.42
CA GLU A 551 49.45 -41.31 27.77
C GLU A 551 48.88 -41.39 29.21
N ASP A 552 47.86 -42.19 29.50
CA ASP A 552 47.98 -43.42 30.24
C ASP A 552 46.63 -44.07 30.59
N SER A 553 46.60 -45.33 30.25
CA SER A 553 46.06 -46.59 30.78
C SER A 553 44.83 -46.66 31.71
N THR A 554 44.04 -47.65 31.31
CA THR A 554 43.46 -48.81 32.00
C THR A 554 42.02 -48.84 32.44
N ALA A 555 41.40 -49.90 31.88
CA ALA A 555 40.44 -50.86 32.45
C ALA A 555 39.04 -50.41 32.86
N GLY A 556 38.02 -50.87 32.11
CA GLY A 556 37.40 -52.16 32.38
C GLY A 556 35.96 -52.05 32.81
N GLN A 557 35.15 -52.76 32.11
CA GLN A 557 33.98 -53.54 32.52
C GLN A 557 32.59 -53.11 32.02
N GLU A 558 32.08 -54.06 31.27
CA GLU A 558 30.71 -54.28 30.82
C GLU A 558 29.72 -54.48 31.97
N ILE A 559 28.44 -54.36 31.61
CA ILE A 559 27.23 -55.16 31.91
C ILE A 559 26.06 -54.19 31.86
N GLY A 560 25.11 -54.22 30.96
CA GLY A 560 24.10 -55.23 30.74
C GLY A 560 22.77 -54.84 31.36
N GLY A 561 21.68 -54.79 30.62
CA GLY A 561 20.34 -54.96 31.20
C GLY A 561 19.24 -54.01 30.71
N GLU A 562 18.40 -54.56 29.89
CA GLU A 562 17.05 -54.14 29.51
C GLU A 562 16.19 -53.66 30.64
N THR A 563 15.27 -52.72 30.39
CA THR A 563 13.80 -52.95 30.40
C THR A 563 13.03 -51.67 30.15
N ALA A 564 12.02 -51.82 29.36
CA ALA A 564 10.98 -50.85 29.04
C ALA A 564 10.09 -50.53 30.24
N THR A 565 9.67 -49.29 30.39
CA THR A 565 8.29 -48.96 30.82
C THR A 565 7.87 -47.59 30.32
N GLN A 566 6.69 -47.57 29.70
CA GLN A 566 5.89 -46.39 29.42
C GLN A 566 5.58 -45.66 30.73
N ASP A 567 5.62 -44.31 30.69
CA ASP A 567 4.51 -43.51 31.18
C ASP A 567 4.71 -42.00 30.96
N ALA A 568 3.58 -41.43 30.56
CA ALA A 568 3.04 -40.09 30.85
C ALA A 568 3.80 -38.84 30.42
N LEU A 569 3.21 -38.24 29.41
CA LEU A 569 3.16 -36.84 29.04
C LEU A 569 3.27 -35.85 30.19
N SER A 570 4.39 -35.17 30.28
CA SER A 570 4.50 -33.83 30.86
C SER A 570 5.17 -32.91 29.84
N TYR A 571 4.38 -31.95 29.33
CA TYR A 571 4.81 -30.95 28.37
C TYR A 571 5.58 -29.87 29.13
N GLU A 572 6.91 -29.96 29.17
CA GLU A 572 7.76 -28.81 29.46
C GLU A 572 8.12 -28.11 28.16
N PRO A 573 8.06 -26.77 28.10
CA PRO A 573 8.49 -26.05 26.92
C PRO A 573 10.02 -26.08 26.86
N GLY A 574 10.54 -27.05 26.11
CA GLY A 574 11.96 -27.15 25.83
C GLY A 574 12.46 -25.90 25.12
N VAL A 575 13.41 -25.24 25.73
CA VAL A 575 14.29 -24.24 25.10
C VAL A 575 14.91 -24.94 23.88
N MET A 576 14.53 -24.55 22.68
CA MET A 576 15.18 -25.04 21.48
C MET A 576 16.58 -24.43 21.40
N ASP A 577 17.57 -25.29 21.60
CA ASP A 577 18.96 -24.98 21.35
C ASP A 577 19.16 -24.80 19.84
N PHE A 578 19.29 -23.56 19.38
CA PHE A 578 19.52 -23.21 17.99
C PHE A 578 20.91 -23.62 17.46
N GLY A 579 21.77 -24.21 18.28
CA GLY A 579 23.11 -24.63 17.93
C GLY A 579 23.25 -25.96 17.17
N ALA A 580 22.16 -26.75 17.00
CA ALA A 580 22.25 -28.13 16.53
C ALA A 580 21.54 -28.42 15.19
N MET A 581 21.08 -27.43 14.45
CA MET A 581 20.56 -27.67 13.10
C MET A 581 21.63 -27.36 12.06
N ASP A 582 22.35 -28.39 11.67
CA ASP A 582 23.24 -28.38 10.51
C ASP A 582 22.41 -28.38 9.23
N PHE A 583 22.04 -27.20 8.76
CA PHE A 583 21.41 -26.99 7.46
C PHE A 583 22.50 -26.77 6.41
N SER A 584 23.09 -27.85 5.92
CA SER A 584 23.83 -27.82 4.67
C SER A 584 22.83 -27.69 3.51
N LEU A 585 22.49 -26.46 3.16
CA LEU A 585 21.70 -26.18 1.95
C LEU A 585 22.63 -26.17 0.74
N PRO A 586 22.19 -26.68 -0.43
CA PRO A 586 22.96 -26.63 -1.67
C PRO A 586 23.37 -25.19 -2.01
N GLU A 587 24.62 -24.99 -2.40
CA GLU A 587 25.18 -23.67 -2.77
C GLU A 587 24.43 -22.98 -3.92
N ASP A 588 23.75 -23.76 -4.77
CA ASP A 588 23.01 -23.29 -5.94
C ASP A 588 21.67 -22.61 -5.60
N LEU A 589 21.19 -22.69 -4.36
CA LEU A 589 19.90 -22.15 -3.91
C LEU A 589 19.86 -20.62 -3.86
N TRP A 590 21.00 -20.01 -4.08
CA TRP A 590 21.20 -18.60 -3.80
C TRP A 590 21.70 -17.84 -5.03
N GLY A 591 21.31 -18.23 -6.18
CA GLY A 591 21.67 -17.51 -7.39
C GLY A 591 21.61 -16.00 -7.20
N ASP A 592 22.45 -15.27 -7.91
CA ASP A 592 22.67 -13.80 -7.84
C ASP A 592 21.40 -12.95 -7.87
N SER A 593 20.26 -13.55 -8.12
CA SER A 593 18.96 -12.93 -8.35
C SER A 593 18.37 -12.16 -7.16
N ILE A 594 18.65 -12.58 -5.90
CA ILE A 594 18.15 -11.83 -4.71
C ILE A 594 19.01 -10.59 -4.43
N TRP A 595 20.26 -10.66 -4.79
CA TRP A 595 21.29 -9.71 -4.38
C TRP A 595 21.69 -8.72 -5.48
N GLY A 596 21.39 -9.03 -6.74
CA GLY A 596 21.64 -8.15 -7.89
C GLY A 596 20.96 -6.78 -7.79
N MET A 597 19.97 -6.63 -6.90
CA MET A 597 19.36 -5.32 -6.62
C MET A 597 20.32 -4.36 -5.89
N PHE A 598 21.39 -4.88 -5.28
CA PHE A 598 22.24 -4.12 -4.36
C PHE A 598 23.71 -4.10 -4.77
N ASP A 599 24.07 -4.69 -5.94
CA ASP A 599 25.39 -4.46 -6.49
C ASP A 599 25.51 -2.97 -6.84
N PRO A 600 26.48 -2.24 -6.27
CA PRO A 600 26.81 -0.91 -6.78
C PRO A 600 27.18 -1.12 -8.25
N ILE A 601 26.55 -0.36 -9.14
CA ILE A 601 26.74 -0.38 -10.59
C ILE A 601 28.22 -0.58 -10.87
N ALA A 602 28.62 -1.79 -11.21
CA ALA A 602 29.95 -2.04 -11.71
C ALA A 602 30.07 -1.22 -12.99
N PRO A 603 31.14 -0.41 -13.16
CA PRO A 603 31.30 0.34 -14.39
C PRO A 603 31.30 -0.66 -15.53
N SER A 604 30.39 -0.48 -16.48
CA SER A 604 30.25 -1.30 -17.67
C SER A 604 31.59 -1.27 -18.43
N THR A 605 32.39 -2.28 -18.26
CA THR A 605 33.50 -2.58 -19.16
C THR A 605 32.92 -3.14 -20.45
N HIS A 606 32.49 -2.24 -21.33
CA HIS A 606 32.37 -2.58 -22.73
C HIS A 606 33.75 -2.85 -23.28
N PRO A 607 34.04 -4.07 -23.79
CA PRO A 607 35.22 -4.26 -24.61
C PRO A 607 34.97 -3.49 -25.91
N GLY A 608 35.75 -2.46 -26.14
CA GLY A 608 35.81 -1.78 -27.40
C GLY A 608 36.24 -2.79 -28.50
N THR A 609 35.39 -2.95 -29.51
CA THR A 609 35.81 -3.42 -30.81
C THR A 609 35.60 -2.29 -31.80
N GLY A 610 36.70 -1.96 -32.40
CA GLY A 610 36.96 -0.87 -33.24
C GLY A 610 36.32 -0.91 -34.61
N GLU A 611 36.49 0.26 -35.23
CA GLU A 611 36.69 0.54 -36.65
C GLU A 611 35.65 0.02 -37.66
N GLY A 612 35.04 0.97 -38.34
CA GLY A 612 34.34 0.77 -39.61
C GLY A 612 33.68 2.03 -40.09
N GLN A 613 34.40 2.82 -40.83
CA GLN A 613 33.97 3.92 -41.71
C GLN A 613 32.65 3.60 -42.45
N PHE A 614 31.67 4.45 -42.41
CA PHE A 614 31.15 5.30 -43.53
C PHE A 614 30.02 6.18 -42.98
#